data_afaf1590585d620d0edac0a8f5e24554
#
_entry.id   afaf1590585d620d0edac0a8f5e24554
#
_cell.length_a   1.000
_cell.length_b   1.000
_cell.length_c   1.000
_cell.angle_alpha   90.00
_cell.angle_beta   90.00
_cell.angle_gamma   90.00
#
_symmetry.space_group_name_H-M   'P 1'
#
loop_
_entity.id
_entity.type
_entity.pdbx_description
1 polymer ?
#
loop_
_entity_poly.entity_id
_entity_poly.type
_entity_poly.pdbx_seq_one_letter_code
_entity_poly.pdbx_strand_id
1 'polypeptide(L)'
;QQIQMVTTMMLRMVLYAPIVGIGGIIKVAQTKSGMEWVIAIAVVAIMVFIFTLVGIAMPKFKIMQTLVDKVNLVSREILTGLSVIRAFGREKEEEKRFDEANRELTRTQLFTNRVMTFMMPGMSMIMYCITLGIVWVAAGRIDKGSMQVGTMTAFITYAMLIVMSFLMLSAMSIMLPRAGVAAERIDEVIRTSSTVNDP
;
A
#
# COMPACT_ATOMS: atom_id res chain seq x y z
N GLN A 1 10.85 10.70 16.48
CA GLN A 1 10.76 9.26 16.19
C GLN A 1 10.12 8.95 14.84
N GLN A 2 8.94 9.52 14.49
CA GLN A 2 8.29 9.26 13.19
C GLN A 2 9.14 9.72 12.01
N ILE A 3 9.75 10.89 12.09
CA ILE A 3 10.63 11.42 11.03
C ILE A 3 11.86 10.54 10.85
N GLN A 4 12.51 10.13 11.94
CA GLN A 4 13.69 9.27 11.87
C GLN A 4 13.35 7.91 11.26
N MET A 5 12.21 7.31 11.65
CA MET A 5 11.72 6.06 11.09
C MET A 5 11.41 6.21 9.59
N VAL A 6 10.69 7.26 9.22
CA VAL A 6 10.33 7.54 7.81
C VAL A 6 11.58 7.82 6.99
N THR A 7 12.54 8.64 7.48
CA THR A 7 13.78 8.94 6.76
C THR A 7 14.61 7.66 6.54
N THR A 8 14.76 6.82 7.56
CA THR A 8 15.52 5.57 7.45
C THR A 8 14.85 4.59 6.50
N MET A 9 13.51 4.44 6.59
CA MET A 9 12.74 3.60 5.68
C MET A 9 12.75 4.16 4.26
N MET A 10 12.62 5.48 4.10
CA MET A 10 12.67 6.13 2.78
C MET A 10 14.02 5.93 2.10
N LEU A 11 15.13 6.21 2.78
CA LEU A 11 16.46 5.98 2.22
C LEU A 11 16.64 4.52 1.76
N ARG A 12 16.20 3.58 2.59
CA ARG A 12 16.31 2.16 2.26
C ARG A 12 15.38 1.75 1.11
N MET A 13 14.11 2.19 1.11
CA MET A 13 13.14 1.80 0.09
C MET A 13 13.35 2.55 -1.22
N VAL A 14 13.64 3.85 -1.19
CA VAL A 14 13.84 4.70 -2.38
C VAL A 14 15.08 4.27 -3.17
N LEU A 15 16.15 3.88 -2.49
CA LEU A 15 17.38 3.47 -3.16
C LEU A 15 17.37 1.97 -3.47
N TYR A 16 17.02 1.14 -2.50
CA TYR A 16 17.12 -0.31 -2.64
C TYR A 16 16.10 -0.87 -3.65
N ALA A 17 14.84 -0.45 -3.57
CA ALA A 17 13.80 -1.02 -4.43
C ALA A 17 14.02 -0.74 -5.93
N PRO A 18 14.31 0.51 -6.38
CA PRO A 18 14.62 0.75 -7.79
C PRO A 18 15.90 0.03 -8.25
N ILE A 19 16.96 0.02 -7.43
CA ILE A 19 18.22 -0.63 -7.80
C ILE A 19 18.02 -2.13 -7.99
N VAL A 20 17.33 -2.78 -7.04
CA VAL A 20 17.08 -4.22 -7.11
C VAL A 20 16.08 -4.56 -8.23
N GLY A 21 15.02 -3.76 -8.39
CA GLY A 21 14.03 -3.96 -9.45
C GLY A 21 14.62 -3.79 -10.85
N ILE A 22 15.32 -2.69 -11.10
CA ILE A 22 15.97 -2.41 -12.39
C ILE A 22 17.11 -3.40 -12.62
N GLY A 23 17.94 -3.67 -11.60
CA GLY A 23 19.02 -4.64 -11.67
C GLY A 23 18.52 -6.04 -11.99
N GLY A 24 17.41 -6.47 -11.40
CA GLY A 24 16.73 -7.73 -11.71
C GLY A 24 16.29 -7.80 -13.17
N ILE A 25 15.65 -6.75 -13.68
CA ILE A 25 15.20 -6.66 -15.08
C ILE A 25 16.40 -6.71 -16.04
N ILE A 26 17.47 -5.95 -15.75
CA ILE A 26 18.68 -5.96 -16.57
C ILE A 26 19.33 -7.34 -16.58
N LYS A 27 19.42 -8.01 -15.44
CA LYS A 27 19.98 -9.36 -15.35
C LYS A 27 19.18 -10.39 -16.14
N VAL A 28 17.85 -10.31 -16.07
CA VAL A 28 16.96 -11.14 -16.90
C VAL A 28 17.20 -10.88 -18.37
N ALA A 29 17.26 -9.64 -18.81
CA ALA A 29 17.52 -9.26 -20.21
C ALA A 29 18.91 -9.69 -20.71
N GLN A 30 19.93 -9.65 -19.86
CA GLN A 30 21.30 -10.07 -20.20
C GLN A 30 21.44 -11.60 -20.36
N THR A 31 20.57 -12.37 -19.73
CA THR A 31 20.66 -13.85 -19.74
C THR A 31 20.34 -14.44 -21.13
N LYS A 32 19.72 -13.65 -22.04
CA LYS A 32 19.39 -14.05 -23.43
C LYS A 32 18.78 -15.46 -23.55
N SER A 33 18.00 -15.82 -22.54
CA SER A 33 17.41 -17.17 -22.46
C SER A 33 16.14 -17.29 -23.31
N GLY A 34 15.64 -16.17 -23.89
CA GLY A 34 14.36 -16.08 -24.58
C GLY A 34 13.15 -16.30 -23.68
N MET A 35 13.34 -16.12 -22.35
CA MET A 35 12.27 -16.20 -21.33
C MET A 35 11.92 -14.81 -20.76
N GLU A 36 12.50 -13.75 -21.32
CA GLU A 36 12.33 -12.36 -20.85
C GLU A 36 10.85 -11.92 -20.87
N TRP A 37 10.09 -12.46 -21.84
CA TRP A 37 8.65 -12.20 -21.96
C TRP A 37 7.84 -12.67 -20.73
N VAL A 38 8.28 -13.76 -20.06
CA VAL A 38 7.61 -14.28 -18.84
C VAL A 38 7.70 -13.24 -17.72
N ILE A 39 8.88 -12.65 -17.55
CA ILE A 39 9.09 -11.59 -16.56
C ILE A 39 8.34 -10.32 -16.96
N ALA A 40 8.30 -9.97 -18.24
CA ALA A 40 7.53 -8.81 -18.72
C ALA A 40 6.03 -8.97 -18.40
N ILE A 41 5.45 -10.15 -18.69
CA ILE A 41 4.05 -10.44 -18.32
C ILE A 41 3.85 -10.39 -16.79
N ALA A 42 4.80 -10.92 -16.03
CA ALA A 42 4.76 -10.88 -14.57
C ALA A 42 4.70 -9.45 -14.04
N VAL A 43 5.58 -8.57 -14.53
CA VAL A 43 5.61 -7.15 -14.15
C VAL A 43 4.29 -6.46 -14.50
N VAL A 44 3.79 -6.67 -15.72
CA VAL A 44 2.51 -6.09 -16.15
C VAL A 44 1.36 -6.60 -15.28
N ALA A 45 1.30 -7.90 -14.98
CA ALA A 45 0.26 -8.47 -14.13
C ALA A 45 0.27 -7.87 -12.72
N ILE A 46 1.45 -7.70 -12.12
CA ILE A 46 1.63 -7.07 -10.81
C ILE A 46 1.18 -5.61 -10.85
N MET A 47 1.61 -4.86 -11.85
CA MET A 47 1.23 -3.45 -12.02
C MET A 47 -0.30 -3.30 -12.13
N VAL A 48 -0.92 -4.07 -13.01
CA VAL A 48 -2.38 -4.06 -13.19
C VAL A 48 -3.08 -4.42 -11.87
N PHE A 49 -2.61 -5.45 -11.17
CA PHE A 49 -3.19 -5.87 -9.90
C PHE A 49 -3.09 -4.77 -8.83
N ILE A 50 -1.92 -4.18 -8.65
CA ILE A 50 -1.70 -3.11 -7.67
C ILE A 50 -2.53 -1.88 -8.01
N PHE A 51 -2.49 -1.39 -9.26
CA PHE A 51 -3.25 -0.22 -9.66
C PHE A 51 -4.76 -0.44 -9.53
N THR A 52 -5.26 -1.63 -9.82
CA THR A 52 -6.67 -1.98 -9.64
C THR A 52 -7.06 -1.92 -8.16
N LEU A 53 -6.29 -2.55 -7.27
CA LEU A 53 -6.58 -2.54 -5.83
C LEU A 53 -6.50 -1.13 -5.24
N VAL A 54 -5.45 -0.38 -5.57
CA VAL A 54 -5.28 1.00 -5.10
C VAL A 54 -6.40 1.89 -5.64
N GLY A 55 -6.76 1.76 -6.91
CA GLY A 55 -7.86 2.52 -7.53
C GLY A 55 -9.21 2.28 -6.87
N ILE A 56 -9.48 1.04 -6.42
CA ILE A 56 -10.70 0.70 -5.69
C ILE A 56 -10.65 1.19 -4.23
N ALA A 57 -9.51 1.07 -3.56
CA ALA A 57 -9.38 1.36 -2.13
C ALA A 57 -9.26 2.86 -1.83
N MET A 58 -8.51 3.64 -2.63
CA MET A 58 -8.24 5.05 -2.36
C MET A 58 -9.49 5.94 -2.22
N PRO A 59 -10.52 5.84 -3.09
CA PRO A 59 -11.74 6.62 -2.91
C PRO A 59 -12.45 6.29 -1.58
N LYS A 60 -12.44 5.02 -1.20
CA LYS A 60 -13.07 4.55 0.05
C LYS A 60 -12.33 5.01 1.30
N PHE A 61 -11.00 5.13 1.24
CA PHE A 61 -10.22 5.71 2.35
C PHE A 61 -10.59 7.16 2.61
N LYS A 62 -10.82 7.96 1.56
CA LYS A 62 -11.28 9.36 1.71
C LYS A 62 -12.66 9.43 2.37
N ILE A 63 -13.61 8.61 1.89
CA ILE A 63 -14.96 8.53 2.47
C ILE A 63 -14.89 8.08 3.93
N MET A 64 -14.06 7.09 4.24
CA MET A 64 -13.89 6.58 5.61
C MET A 64 -13.46 7.70 6.58
N GLN A 65 -12.55 8.59 6.17
CA GLN A 65 -12.14 9.71 7.01
C GLN A 65 -13.31 10.64 7.35
N THR A 66 -14.13 10.99 6.37
CA THR A 66 -15.34 11.82 6.58
C THR A 66 -16.35 11.12 7.49
N LEU A 67 -16.48 9.79 7.38
CA LEU A 67 -17.38 9.01 8.24
C LEU A 67 -16.88 8.92 9.69
N VAL A 68 -15.57 8.83 9.89
CA VAL A 68 -14.95 8.93 11.23
C VAL A 68 -15.26 10.27 11.86
N ASP A 69 -15.12 11.37 11.12
CA ASP A 69 -15.43 12.71 11.60
C ASP A 69 -16.91 12.83 11.97
N LYS A 70 -17.82 12.24 11.17
CA LYS A 70 -19.26 12.19 11.44
C LYS A 70 -19.57 11.43 12.73
N VAL A 71 -18.99 10.26 12.96
CA VAL A 71 -19.17 9.49 14.21
C VAL A 71 -18.64 10.26 15.40
N ASN A 72 -17.47 10.91 15.27
CA ASN A 72 -16.89 11.72 16.32
C ASN A 72 -17.77 12.95 16.64
N LEU A 73 -18.37 13.58 15.63
CA LEU A 73 -19.29 14.69 15.81
C LEU A 73 -20.52 14.26 16.61
N VAL A 74 -21.20 13.19 16.18
CA VAL A 74 -22.39 12.64 16.86
C VAL A 74 -22.04 12.26 18.31
N SER A 75 -20.90 11.59 18.54
CA SER A 75 -20.43 11.25 19.88
C SER A 75 -20.24 12.48 20.77
N ARG A 76 -19.64 13.53 20.23
CA ARG A 76 -19.41 14.79 20.96
C ARG A 76 -20.72 15.48 21.29
N GLU A 77 -21.67 15.54 20.36
CA GLU A 77 -23.00 16.11 20.57
C GLU A 77 -23.76 15.38 21.69
N ILE A 78 -23.75 14.03 21.67
CA ILE A 78 -24.37 13.20 22.71
C ILE A 78 -23.72 13.47 24.07
N LEU A 79 -22.39 13.49 24.15
CA LEU A 79 -21.66 13.72 25.41
C LEU A 79 -21.93 15.12 25.98
N THR A 80 -21.96 16.14 25.12
CA THR A 80 -22.23 17.53 25.55
C THR A 80 -23.70 17.74 25.94
N GLY A 81 -24.62 17.07 25.22
CA GLY A 81 -26.06 17.17 25.43
C GLY A 81 -26.66 16.17 26.40
N LEU A 82 -25.83 15.35 27.10
CA LEU A 82 -26.29 14.20 27.86
C LEU A 82 -27.38 14.53 28.93
N SER A 83 -27.23 15.64 29.62
CA SER A 83 -28.23 16.09 30.60
C SER A 83 -29.56 16.42 29.96
N VAL A 84 -29.56 17.07 28.80
CA VAL A 84 -30.77 17.43 28.03
C VAL A 84 -31.44 16.19 27.46
N ILE A 85 -30.65 15.25 26.86
CA ILE A 85 -31.14 13.99 26.31
C ILE A 85 -31.88 13.21 27.40
N ARG A 86 -31.32 13.11 28.60
CA ARG A 86 -31.95 12.44 29.75
C ARG A 86 -33.19 13.18 30.26
N ALA A 87 -33.14 14.48 30.31
CA ALA A 87 -34.30 15.28 30.76
C ALA A 87 -35.53 15.13 29.87
N PHE A 88 -35.31 14.92 28.55
CA PHE A 88 -36.38 14.73 27.56
C PHE A 88 -36.64 13.28 27.18
N GLY A 89 -35.92 12.29 27.77
CA GLY A 89 -36.11 10.85 27.50
C GLY A 89 -35.80 10.44 26.08
N ARG A 90 -34.84 11.13 25.41
CA ARG A 90 -34.50 10.90 23.98
C ARG A 90 -33.29 9.99 23.76
N GLU A 91 -32.91 9.18 24.71
CA GLU A 91 -31.74 8.29 24.63
C GLU A 91 -31.83 7.35 23.44
N LYS A 92 -33.00 6.76 23.18
CA LYS A 92 -33.21 5.83 22.07
C LYS A 92 -33.05 6.48 20.69
N GLU A 93 -33.41 7.75 20.56
CA GLU A 93 -33.27 8.48 19.29
C GLU A 93 -31.80 8.79 19.01
N GLU A 94 -31.06 9.21 20.05
CA GLU A 94 -29.62 9.48 19.92
C GLU A 94 -28.80 8.19 19.73
N GLU A 95 -29.17 7.09 20.38
CA GLU A 95 -28.61 5.78 20.14
C GLU A 95 -28.81 5.34 18.67
N LYS A 96 -30.01 5.52 18.14
CA LYS A 96 -30.29 5.22 16.73
C LYS A 96 -29.47 6.08 15.78
N ARG A 97 -29.34 7.38 16.07
CA ARG A 97 -28.53 8.32 15.29
C ARG A 97 -27.07 7.92 15.27
N PHE A 98 -26.54 7.54 16.44
CA PHE A 98 -25.16 7.03 16.56
C PHE A 98 -24.99 5.73 15.77
N ASP A 99 -25.93 4.81 15.91
CA ASP A 99 -25.88 3.50 15.26
C ASP A 99 -25.91 3.63 13.73
N GLU A 100 -26.69 4.56 13.19
CA GLU A 100 -26.73 4.85 11.75
C GLU A 100 -25.36 5.35 11.25
N ALA A 101 -24.74 6.31 11.95
CA ALA A 101 -23.42 6.84 11.61
C ALA A 101 -22.33 5.76 11.72
N ASN A 102 -22.35 4.99 12.81
CA ASN A 102 -21.40 3.90 13.04
C ASN A 102 -21.55 2.77 12.03
N ARG A 103 -22.77 2.43 11.63
CA ARG A 103 -23.06 1.39 10.64
C ARG A 103 -22.53 1.76 9.26
N GLU A 104 -22.67 3.02 8.87
CA GLU A 104 -22.14 3.53 7.60
C GLU A 104 -20.60 3.46 7.57
N LEU A 105 -19.95 3.89 8.67
CA LEU A 105 -18.49 3.76 8.85
C LEU A 105 -18.04 2.30 8.80
N THR A 106 -18.69 1.44 9.59
CA THR A 106 -18.36 0.01 9.67
C THR A 106 -18.47 -0.67 8.31
N ARG A 107 -19.54 -0.39 7.54
CA ARG A 107 -19.74 -0.94 6.20
C ARG A 107 -18.62 -0.53 5.24
N THR A 108 -18.24 0.74 5.26
CA THR A 108 -17.16 1.27 4.43
C THR A 108 -15.82 0.68 4.82
N GLN A 109 -15.54 0.59 6.12
CA GLN A 109 -14.31 0.01 6.66
C GLN A 109 -14.19 -1.48 6.35
N LEU A 110 -15.26 -2.25 6.49
CA LEU A 110 -15.29 -3.66 6.12
C LEU A 110 -14.99 -3.88 4.65
N PHE A 111 -15.58 -3.06 3.77
CA PHE A 111 -15.29 -3.13 2.34
C PHE A 111 -13.81 -2.85 2.06
N THR A 112 -13.27 -1.76 2.62
CA THR A 112 -11.87 -1.37 2.43
C THR A 112 -10.91 -2.44 2.97
N ASN A 113 -11.19 -2.96 4.16
CA ASN A 113 -10.38 -4.01 4.76
C ASN A 113 -10.42 -5.31 3.94
N ARG A 114 -11.59 -5.70 3.42
CA ARG A 114 -11.69 -6.88 2.53
C ARG A 114 -10.85 -6.73 1.27
N VAL A 115 -10.89 -5.56 0.63
CA VAL A 115 -10.05 -5.26 -0.55
C VAL A 115 -8.57 -5.34 -0.17
N MET A 116 -8.16 -4.76 0.95
CA MET A 116 -6.77 -4.79 1.40
C MET A 116 -6.31 -6.19 1.83
N THR A 117 -7.18 -6.96 2.49
CA THR A 117 -6.87 -8.34 2.87
C THR A 117 -6.65 -9.24 1.64
N PHE A 118 -7.32 -8.95 0.52
CA PHE A 118 -7.11 -9.69 -0.73
C PHE A 118 -5.75 -9.44 -1.38
N MET A 119 -5.05 -8.39 -0.97
CA MET A 119 -3.74 -8.03 -1.52
C MET A 119 -2.70 -9.15 -1.35
N MET A 120 -2.57 -9.71 -0.14
CA MET A 120 -1.58 -10.76 0.14
C MET A 120 -1.87 -12.08 -0.61
N PRO A 121 -3.09 -12.66 -0.55
CA PRO A 121 -3.40 -13.86 -1.34
C PRO A 121 -3.28 -13.63 -2.85
N GLY A 122 -3.71 -12.48 -3.35
CA GLY A 122 -3.61 -12.15 -4.77
C GLY A 122 -2.16 -12.06 -5.25
N MET A 123 -1.29 -11.39 -4.49
CA MET A 123 0.14 -11.34 -4.78
C MET A 123 0.79 -12.73 -4.73
N SER A 124 0.44 -13.55 -3.72
CA SER A 124 0.95 -14.93 -3.64
C SER A 124 0.51 -15.76 -4.83
N MET A 125 -0.75 -15.61 -5.26
CA MET A 125 -1.27 -16.31 -6.44
C MET A 125 -0.51 -15.90 -7.71
N ILE A 126 -0.27 -14.61 -7.91
CA ILE A 126 0.54 -14.12 -9.03
C ILE A 126 1.94 -14.72 -8.98
N MET A 127 2.59 -14.72 -7.79
CA MET A 127 3.92 -15.31 -7.62
C MET A 127 3.96 -16.79 -7.98
N TYR A 128 2.99 -17.58 -7.53
CA TYR A 128 2.93 -19.01 -7.87
C TYR A 128 2.68 -19.22 -9.35
N CYS A 129 1.81 -18.44 -9.98
CA CYS A 129 1.58 -18.50 -11.42
C CYS A 129 2.85 -18.17 -12.22
N ILE A 130 3.60 -17.13 -11.80
CA ILE A 130 4.89 -16.76 -12.41
C ILE A 130 5.89 -17.90 -12.26
N THR A 131 6.04 -18.46 -11.06
CA THR A 131 6.96 -19.56 -10.78
C THR A 131 6.62 -20.79 -11.63
N LEU A 132 5.34 -21.17 -11.69
CA LEU A 132 4.88 -22.26 -12.55
C LEU A 132 5.15 -21.98 -14.03
N GLY A 133 4.91 -20.75 -14.49
CA GLY A 133 5.21 -20.34 -15.87
C GLY A 133 6.70 -20.43 -16.19
N ILE A 134 7.56 -19.97 -15.28
CA ILE A 134 9.03 -20.11 -15.43
C ILE A 134 9.43 -21.57 -15.51
N VAL A 135 8.96 -22.41 -14.58
CA VAL A 135 9.30 -23.84 -14.55
C VAL A 135 8.80 -24.53 -15.80
N TRP A 136 7.59 -24.27 -16.25
CA TRP A 136 7.00 -24.85 -17.45
C TRP A 136 7.83 -24.55 -18.71
N VAL A 137 8.15 -23.28 -18.93
CA VAL A 137 8.93 -22.85 -20.11
C VAL A 137 10.38 -23.33 -20.02
N ALA A 138 10.97 -23.27 -18.80
CA ALA A 138 12.36 -23.72 -18.59
C ALA A 138 12.50 -25.21 -18.77
N ALA A 139 11.56 -26.05 -18.31
CA ALA A 139 11.60 -27.49 -18.45
C ALA A 139 11.72 -27.91 -19.92
N GLY A 140 10.93 -27.32 -20.81
CA GLY A 140 11.00 -27.59 -22.23
C GLY A 140 12.32 -27.14 -22.90
N ARG A 141 13.02 -26.16 -22.33
CA ARG A 141 14.34 -25.70 -22.80
C ARG A 141 15.48 -26.50 -22.23
N ILE A 142 15.38 -26.96 -21.00
CA ILE A 142 16.35 -27.84 -20.35
C ILE A 142 16.35 -29.21 -21.07
N ASP A 143 15.18 -29.73 -21.38
CA ASP A 143 15.04 -31.00 -22.14
C ASP A 143 15.71 -30.94 -23.52
N LYS A 144 15.63 -29.77 -24.18
CA LYS A 144 16.32 -29.51 -25.46
C LYS A 144 17.80 -29.16 -25.30
N GLY A 145 18.36 -29.18 -24.11
CA GLY A 145 19.75 -28.83 -23.84
C GLY A 145 20.12 -27.36 -24.05
N SER A 146 19.13 -26.47 -24.27
CA SER A 146 19.34 -25.05 -24.54
C SER A 146 19.41 -24.18 -23.28
N MET A 147 19.18 -24.75 -22.09
CA MET A 147 19.18 -24.04 -20.81
C MET A 147 19.65 -24.95 -19.68
N GLN A 148 20.35 -24.36 -18.71
CA GLN A 148 20.79 -25.06 -17.50
C GLN A 148 19.77 -24.87 -16.37
N VAL A 149 19.66 -25.84 -15.45
CA VAL A 149 18.78 -25.75 -14.25
C VAL A 149 19.14 -24.54 -13.39
N GLY A 150 20.43 -24.20 -13.28
CA GLY A 150 20.88 -22.99 -12.55
C GLY A 150 20.31 -21.70 -13.11
N THR A 151 20.14 -21.60 -14.43
CA THR A 151 19.51 -20.43 -15.07
C THR A 151 18.04 -20.34 -14.70
N MET A 152 17.30 -21.45 -14.67
CA MET A 152 15.90 -21.48 -14.21
C MET A 152 15.77 -20.96 -12.77
N THR A 153 16.62 -21.44 -11.85
CA THR A 153 16.64 -21.02 -10.46
C THR A 153 16.96 -19.53 -10.33
N ALA A 154 17.90 -19.03 -11.12
CA ALA A 154 18.22 -17.60 -11.18
C ALA A 154 17.00 -16.76 -11.64
N PHE A 155 16.26 -17.22 -12.65
CA PHE A 155 15.03 -16.55 -13.11
C PHE A 155 13.97 -16.46 -12.02
N ILE A 156 13.72 -17.54 -11.27
CA ILE A 156 12.79 -17.54 -10.14
C ILE A 156 13.24 -16.53 -9.10
N THR A 157 14.54 -16.50 -8.77
CA THR A 157 15.09 -15.54 -7.80
C THR A 157 14.93 -14.09 -8.28
N TYR A 158 15.24 -13.80 -9.54
CA TYR A 158 15.05 -12.47 -10.11
C TYR A 158 13.57 -12.06 -10.15
N ALA A 159 12.66 -12.97 -10.48
CA ALA A 159 11.23 -12.70 -10.42
C ALA A 159 10.79 -12.31 -9.01
N MET A 160 11.25 -13.05 -7.97
CA MET A 160 10.98 -12.70 -6.57
C MET A 160 11.51 -11.31 -6.19
N LEU A 161 12.75 -10.99 -6.57
CA LEU A 161 13.37 -9.70 -6.29
C LEU A 161 12.61 -8.55 -6.95
N ILE A 162 12.21 -8.72 -8.20
CA ILE A 162 11.42 -7.73 -8.94
C ILE A 162 10.07 -7.51 -8.26
N VAL A 163 9.35 -8.59 -7.92
CA VAL A 163 8.05 -8.51 -7.22
C VAL A 163 8.18 -7.78 -5.87
N MET A 164 9.19 -8.15 -5.06
CA MET A 164 9.45 -7.49 -3.78
C MET A 164 9.78 -6.00 -3.94
N SER A 165 10.51 -5.64 -4.98
CA SER A 165 10.81 -4.24 -5.30
C SER A 165 9.55 -3.44 -5.62
N PHE A 166 8.62 -3.99 -6.40
CA PHE A 166 7.32 -3.36 -6.68
C PHE A 166 6.45 -3.23 -5.45
N LEU A 167 6.43 -4.22 -4.55
CA LEU A 167 5.73 -4.13 -3.27
C LEU A 167 6.29 -3.00 -2.39
N MET A 168 7.61 -2.88 -2.31
CA MET A 168 8.27 -1.81 -1.57
C MET A 168 7.92 -0.42 -2.14
N LEU A 169 7.96 -0.26 -3.47
CA LEU A 169 7.57 0.98 -4.13
C LEU A 169 6.10 1.35 -3.89
N SER A 170 5.21 0.34 -3.90
CA SER A 170 3.78 0.54 -3.61
C SER A 170 3.54 1.01 -2.18
N ALA A 171 4.21 0.40 -1.20
CA ALA A 171 4.14 0.83 0.20
C ALA A 171 4.63 2.26 0.39
N MET A 172 5.68 2.65 -0.34
CA MET A 172 6.22 3.99 -0.31
C MET A 172 5.24 5.05 -0.85
N SER A 173 4.48 4.74 -1.88
CA SER A 173 3.49 5.65 -2.45
C SER A 173 2.40 6.07 -1.44
N ILE A 174 2.15 5.26 -0.42
CA ILE A 174 1.22 5.57 0.67
C ILE A 174 1.89 6.40 1.78
N MET A 175 3.18 6.18 2.03
CA MET A 175 3.92 6.86 3.11
C MET A 175 4.44 8.24 2.70
N LEU A 176 4.80 8.44 1.44
CA LEU A 176 5.39 9.68 0.93
C LEU A 176 4.52 10.94 1.18
N PRO A 177 3.20 10.93 0.91
CA PRO A 177 2.36 12.10 1.18
C PRO A 177 2.31 12.48 2.66
N ARG A 178 2.33 11.48 3.57
CA ARG A 178 2.34 11.74 5.02
C ARG A 178 3.64 12.38 5.49
N ALA A 179 4.76 11.93 4.93
CA ALA A 179 6.07 12.52 5.21
C ALA A 179 6.16 13.95 4.67
N GLY A 180 5.59 14.23 3.49
CA GLY A 180 5.52 15.56 2.90
C GLY A 180 4.80 16.56 3.79
N VAL A 181 3.61 16.23 4.27
CA VAL A 181 2.85 17.11 5.20
C VAL A 181 3.60 17.34 6.52
N ALA A 182 4.27 16.32 7.05
CA ALA A 182 5.08 16.49 8.26
C ALA A 182 6.30 17.39 8.01
N ALA A 183 6.95 17.27 6.86
CA ALA A 183 8.08 18.12 6.47
C ALA A 183 7.67 19.58 6.26
N GLU A 184 6.52 19.84 5.61
CA GLU A 184 5.98 21.19 5.45
C GLU A 184 5.73 21.89 6.80
N ARG A 185 5.11 21.18 7.75
CA ARG A 185 4.88 21.74 9.10
C ARG A 185 6.17 22.07 9.84
N ILE A 186 7.21 21.29 9.65
CA ILE A 186 8.51 21.55 10.26
C ILE A 186 9.20 22.74 9.58
N ASP A 187 9.13 22.81 8.25
CA ASP A 187 9.68 23.93 7.49
C ASP A 187 8.99 25.27 7.86
N GLU A 188 7.66 25.24 8.04
CA GLU A 188 6.89 26.39 8.53
C GLU A 188 7.40 26.88 9.89
N VAL A 189 7.64 25.97 10.84
CA VAL A 189 8.17 26.32 12.17
C VAL A 189 9.61 26.84 12.05
N ILE A 190 10.45 26.22 11.24
CA ILE A 190 11.86 26.67 11.06
C ILE A 190 11.93 28.04 10.41
N ARG A 191 11.03 28.34 9.47
CA ARG A 191 11.00 29.66 8.78
C ARG A 191 10.28 30.75 9.56
N THR A 192 9.54 30.39 10.62
CA THR A 192 8.86 31.38 11.46
C THR A 192 9.90 32.15 12.25
N SER A 193 10.06 33.44 11.93
CA SER A 193 10.92 34.36 12.70
C SER A 193 10.24 34.69 14.03
N SER A 194 11.00 34.70 15.11
CA SER A 194 10.51 35.15 16.41
C SER A 194 10.08 36.62 16.30
N THR A 195 8.85 36.91 16.78
CA THR A 195 8.35 38.30 16.91
C THR A 195 8.94 38.99 18.15
N VAL A 196 9.59 38.23 19.02
CA VAL A 196 10.28 38.76 20.21
C VAL A 196 11.76 38.88 19.86
N ASN A 197 12.22 40.11 19.64
CA ASN A 197 13.62 40.45 19.50
C ASN A 197 14.12 40.99 20.81
N ASP A 198 15.30 40.62 21.26
CA ASP A 198 15.98 41.24 22.37
C ASP A 198 16.24 42.72 22.04
N PRO A 199 16.06 43.65 23.01
CA PRO A 199 16.30 45.07 22.80
C PRO A 199 17.73 45.40 22.48
#